data_380f1ac3151c240cbd1f0d2efa9f4a01
#
_entry.id   380f1ac3151c240cbd1f0d2efa9f4a01
#
_cell.length_a   1.000
_cell.length_b   1.000
_cell.length_c   1.000
_cell.angle_alpha   90.00
_cell.angle_beta   90.00
_cell.angle_gamma   90.00
#
_symmetry.space_group_name_H-M   'P 1'
#
loop_
_entity.id
_entity.type
_entity.pdbx_description
1 polymer ?
#
loop_
_entity_poly.entity_id
_entity_poly.type
_entity_poly.pdbx_seq_one_letter_code
_entity_poly.pdbx_strand_id
1 'polypeptide(L)'
;MGLLLVTDRVELFVPPDSGRRHALRLVLDILSFRPAGRGTKLSQALEYAARVLHRRTAVFLISDFMMDDESDPVFVHDARRFSREHDLVPIRLSDPGTATLPDVGLLSLADPETGLRHIVNTGDERVRRQYA
;
A
#
# COMPACT_ATOMS: atom_id res chain seq x y z
N MET A 1 -1.38 -9.51 -17.80
CA MET A 1 -1.22 -8.92 -16.46
C MET A 1 -0.41 -7.65 -16.60
N GLY A 2 -0.79 -6.56 -15.90
CA GLY A 2 -0.04 -5.31 -15.83
C GLY A 2 0.37 -5.00 -14.41
N LEU A 3 1.17 -3.94 -14.20
CA LEU A 3 1.64 -3.50 -12.90
C LEU A 3 1.51 -1.99 -12.79
N LEU A 4 1.02 -1.53 -11.63
CA LEU A 4 1.00 -0.13 -11.24
C LEU A 4 1.63 -0.03 -9.85
N LEU A 5 2.75 0.68 -9.74
CA LEU A 5 3.40 0.98 -8.46
C LEU A 5 3.11 2.44 -8.10
N VAL A 6 2.67 2.65 -6.86
CA VAL A 6 2.19 3.93 -6.38
C VAL A 6 2.75 4.22 -4.99
N THR A 7 3.10 5.46 -4.76
CA THR A 7 3.38 6.06 -3.46
C THR A 7 2.42 7.23 -3.23
N ASP A 8 2.91 8.41 -2.88
CA ASP A 8 2.17 9.67 -2.96
C ASP A 8 1.91 10.10 -4.42
N ARG A 9 2.45 9.34 -5.38
CA ARG A 9 2.32 9.53 -6.83
C ARG A 9 2.39 8.19 -7.56
N VAL A 10 2.03 8.19 -8.84
CA VAL A 10 2.29 7.04 -9.73
C VAL A 10 3.78 6.99 -10.05
N GLU A 11 4.42 5.91 -9.66
CA GLU A 11 5.87 5.70 -9.84
C GLU A 11 6.18 4.89 -11.10
N LEU A 12 5.39 3.86 -11.37
CA LEU A 12 5.60 2.99 -12.52
C LEU A 12 4.26 2.44 -13.02
N PHE A 13 4.06 2.49 -14.32
CA PHE A 13 2.98 1.76 -14.99
C PHE A 13 3.54 0.87 -16.09
N VAL A 14 3.26 -0.42 -15.99
CA VAL A 14 3.55 -1.41 -17.03
C VAL A 14 2.22 -1.90 -17.58
N PRO A 15 1.91 -1.61 -18.85
CA PRO A 15 0.65 -2.01 -19.47
C PRO A 15 0.42 -3.52 -19.40
N PRO A 16 -0.84 -3.96 -19.39
CA PRO A 16 -1.17 -5.38 -19.44
C PRO A 16 -0.64 -6.05 -20.70
N ASP A 17 0.08 -7.16 -20.54
CA ASP A 17 0.53 -8.03 -21.60
C ASP A 17 0.49 -9.48 -21.11
N SER A 18 0.81 -10.44 -21.97
CA SER A 18 0.78 -11.87 -21.70
C SER A 18 2.13 -12.55 -21.88
N GLY A 19 2.22 -13.77 -21.38
CA GLY A 19 3.40 -14.61 -21.54
C GLY A 19 4.39 -14.56 -20.38
N ARG A 20 5.19 -15.65 -20.30
CA ARG A 20 6.15 -15.86 -19.21
C ARG A 20 7.20 -14.75 -19.08
N ARG A 21 7.69 -14.25 -20.22
CA ARG A 21 8.71 -13.19 -20.25
C ARG A 21 8.19 -11.91 -19.62
N HIS A 22 6.94 -11.55 -19.92
CA HIS A 22 6.30 -10.38 -19.36
C HIS A 22 6.08 -10.53 -17.85
N ALA A 23 5.58 -11.70 -17.40
CA ALA A 23 5.39 -11.97 -15.98
C ALA A 23 6.71 -11.88 -15.18
N LEU A 24 7.81 -12.45 -15.71
CA LEU A 24 9.12 -12.36 -15.07
C LEU A 24 9.63 -10.90 -15.00
N ARG A 25 9.37 -10.10 -16.06
CA ARG A 25 9.68 -8.67 -16.04
C ARG A 25 8.97 -7.96 -14.89
N LEU A 26 7.65 -8.19 -14.71
CA LEU A 26 6.91 -7.55 -13.62
C LEU A 26 7.49 -7.90 -12.25
N VAL A 27 7.88 -9.17 -12.04
CA VAL A 27 8.53 -9.60 -10.79
C VAL A 27 9.86 -8.86 -10.57
N LEU A 28 10.68 -8.73 -11.62
CA LEU A 28 11.95 -8.00 -11.53
C LEU A 28 11.73 -6.52 -11.27
N ASP A 29 10.73 -5.91 -11.92
CA ASP A 29 10.38 -4.50 -11.72
C ASP A 29 9.98 -4.27 -10.25
N ILE A 30 9.18 -5.16 -9.64
CA ILE A 30 8.81 -5.07 -8.21
C ILE A 30 10.03 -5.23 -7.30
N LEU A 31 10.86 -6.25 -7.52
CA LEU A 31 11.99 -6.56 -6.63
C LEU A 31 13.11 -5.51 -6.70
N SER A 32 13.29 -4.86 -7.85
CA SER A 32 14.30 -3.83 -8.05
C SER A 32 13.80 -2.42 -7.81
N PHE A 33 12.50 -2.25 -7.59
CA PHE A 33 11.88 -0.95 -7.44
C PHE A 33 12.46 -0.15 -6.27
N ARG A 34 12.70 1.12 -6.52
CA ARG A 34 13.12 2.10 -5.50
C ARG A 34 12.16 3.27 -5.59
N PRO A 35 11.27 3.45 -4.62
CA PRO A 35 10.31 4.55 -4.63
C PRO A 35 11.03 5.90 -4.55
N ALA A 36 10.58 6.87 -5.34
CA ALA A 36 11.02 8.25 -5.26
C ALA A 36 10.10 9.08 -4.35
N GLY A 37 8.81 8.73 -4.30
CA GLY A 37 7.84 9.35 -3.41
C GLY A 37 7.87 8.76 -2.00
N ARG A 38 7.15 9.42 -1.10
CA ARG A 38 6.94 8.99 0.29
C ARG A 38 5.45 9.05 0.61
N GLY A 39 5.01 8.15 1.50
CA GLY A 39 3.59 8.03 1.84
C GLY A 39 2.78 7.27 0.78
N THR A 40 1.48 7.13 1.02
CA THR A 40 0.58 6.30 0.22
C THR A 40 -0.70 7.05 -0.11
N LYS A 41 -0.99 7.24 -1.42
CA LYS A 41 -2.23 7.87 -1.91
C LYS A 41 -3.00 6.92 -2.82
N LEU A 42 -3.79 6.04 -2.23
CA LEU A 42 -4.54 5.01 -2.96
C LEU A 42 -5.61 5.59 -3.90
N SER A 43 -6.20 6.75 -3.57
CA SER A 43 -7.15 7.44 -4.45
C SER A 43 -6.52 7.80 -5.80
N GLN A 44 -5.28 8.28 -5.80
CA GLN A 44 -4.55 8.58 -7.05
C GLN A 44 -4.26 7.33 -7.86
N ALA A 45 -3.99 6.18 -7.21
CA ALA A 45 -3.82 4.90 -7.88
C ALA A 45 -5.08 4.50 -8.64
N LEU A 46 -6.25 4.59 -7.99
CA LEU A 46 -7.54 4.27 -8.60
C LEU A 46 -7.90 5.23 -9.73
N GLU A 47 -7.68 6.53 -9.53
CA GLU A 47 -7.91 7.55 -10.55
C GLU A 47 -7.03 7.32 -11.80
N TYR A 48 -5.75 7.01 -11.60
CA TYR A 48 -4.85 6.70 -12.72
C TYR A 48 -5.26 5.41 -13.43
N ALA A 49 -5.57 4.34 -12.66
CA ALA A 49 -6.03 3.08 -13.21
C ALA A 49 -7.30 3.25 -14.05
N ALA A 50 -8.29 4.04 -13.58
CA ALA A 50 -9.51 4.35 -14.33
C ALA A 50 -9.23 5.06 -15.65
N ARG A 51 -8.17 5.86 -15.73
CA ARG A 51 -7.78 6.56 -16.97
C ARG A 51 -7.12 5.66 -18.01
N VAL A 52 -6.35 4.65 -17.56
CA VAL A 52 -5.57 3.79 -18.46
C VAL A 52 -6.23 2.46 -18.78
N LEU A 53 -7.20 2.03 -18.00
CA LEU A 53 -7.94 0.80 -18.21
C LEU A 53 -9.24 1.10 -18.98
N HIS A 54 -9.25 0.77 -20.27
CA HIS A 54 -10.40 1.03 -21.14
C HIS A 54 -11.40 -0.13 -21.25
N ARG A 55 -11.13 -1.24 -20.56
CA ARG A 55 -11.99 -2.43 -20.55
C ARG A 55 -12.12 -2.92 -19.11
N ARG A 56 -13.25 -3.57 -18.82
CA ARG A 56 -13.44 -4.22 -17.52
C ARG A 56 -12.28 -5.15 -17.21
N THR A 57 -11.64 -4.93 -16.09
CA THR A 57 -10.37 -5.55 -15.68
C THR A 57 -10.47 -5.94 -14.22
N ALA A 58 -9.95 -7.11 -13.85
CA ALA A 58 -9.71 -7.46 -12.46
C ALA A 58 -8.45 -6.72 -11.97
N VAL A 59 -8.60 -5.92 -10.92
CA VAL A 59 -7.53 -5.13 -10.32
C VAL A 59 -7.33 -5.56 -8.88
N PHE A 60 -6.13 -6.07 -8.58
CA PHE A 60 -5.72 -6.43 -7.23
C PHE A 60 -5.01 -5.22 -6.62
N LEU A 61 -5.65 -4.60 -5.64
CA LEU A 61 -5.08 -3.48 -4.89
C LEU A 61 -4.40 -4.03 -3.64
N ILE A 62 -3.07 -4.07 -3.65
CA ILE A 62 -2.26 -4.66 -2.58
C ILE A 62 -1.63 -3.54 -1.76
N SER A 63 -1.98 -3.45 -0.47
CA SER A 63 -1.48 -2.43 0.46
C SER A 63 -1.62 -2.94 1.90
N ASP A 64 -0.93 -2.31 2.83
CA ASP A 64 -1.19 -2.45 4.27
C ASP A 64 -2.43 -1.66 4.70
N PHE A 65 -2.89 -0.73 3.86
CA PHE A 65 -4.00 0.20 4.13
C PHE A 65 -3.77 1.06 5.38
N MET A 66 -2.51 1.23 5.77
CA MET A 66 -2.13 2.19 6.81
C MET A 66 -2.13 3.60 6.20
N MET A 67 -3.31 4.17 6.07
CA MET A 67 -3.50 5.56 5.64
C MET A 67 -3.62 6.44 6.88
N ASP A 68 -3.22 7.70 6.78
CA ASP A 68 -3.29 8.69 7.86
C ASP A 68 -4.72 8.86 8.41
N ASP A 69 -5.71 8.43 7.65
CA ASP A 69 -7.11 8.35 8.05
C ASP A 69 -7.72 7.04 7.52
N GLU A 70 -7.92 6.05 8.42
CA GLU A 70 -8.52 4.73 8.08
C GLU A 70 -9.89 4.84 7.39
N SER A 71 -10.51 6.00 7.45
CA SER A 71 -11.79 6.32 6.84
C SER A 71 -11.67 7.39 5.76
N ASP A 72 -10.54 7.48 5.00
CA ASP A 72 -10.47 8.46 3.91
C ASP A 72 -11.72 8.34 3.02
N PRO A 73 -12.70 9.27 3.17
CA PRO A 73 -13.97 9.20 2.45
C PRO A 73 -13.76 9.34 0.95
N VAL A 74 -12.65 9.96 0.53
CA VAL A 74 -12.27 10.11 -0.87
C VAL A 74 -11.89 8.75 -1.44
N PHE A 75 -11.06 7.99 -0.73
CA PHE A 75 -10.68 6.64 -1.17
C PHE A 75 -11.89 5.71 -1.27
N VAL A 76 -12.76 5.71 -0.24
CA VAL A 76 -13.97 4.87 -0.25
C VAL A 76 -14.90 5.23 -1.41
N HIS A 77 -15.07 6.53 -1.69
CA HIS A 77 -15.86 7.01 -2.82
C HIS A 77 -15.26 6.54 -4.16
N ASP A 78 -13.95 6.72 -4.34
CA ASP A 78 -13.24 6.36 -5.57
C ASP A 78 -13.21 4.85 -5.79
N ALA A 79 -13.03 4.06 -4.73
CA ALA A 79 -13.10 2.60 -4.79
C ALA A 79 -14.48 2.12 -5.22
N ARG A 80 -15.56 2.70 -4.68
CA ARG A 80 -16.94 2.40 -5.09
C ARG A 80 -17.21 2.77 -6.55
N ARG A 81 -16.72 3.92 -6.99
CA ARG A 81 -16.84 4.36 -8.39
C ARG A 81 -16.08 3.40 -9.31
N PHE A 82 -14.82 3.10 -8.99
CA PHE A 82 -13.96 2.20 -9.74
C PHE A 82 -14.56 0.79 -9.87
N SER A 83 -15.16 0.27 -8.79
CA SER A 83 -15.78 -1.06 -8.75
C SER A 83 -17.03 -1.20 -9.63
N ARG A 84 -17.59 -0.10 -10.14
CA ARG A 84 -18.70 -0.17 -11.13
C ARG A 84 -18.21 -0.54 -12.53
N GLU A 85 -16.97 -0.17 -12.85
CA GLU A 85 -16.38 -0.33 -14.18
C GLU A 85 -15.38 -1.50 -14.23
N HIS A 86 -14.76 -1.82 -13.08
CA HIS A 86 -13.73 -2.85 -12.95
C HIS A 86 -14.00 -3.75 -11.75
N ASP A 87 -13.36 -4.92 -11.71
CA ASP A 87 -13.45 -5.84 -10.58
C ASP A 87 -12.29 -5.54 -9.61
N LEU A 88 -12.56 -4.72 -8.59
CA LEU A 88 -11.55 -4.33 -7.58
C LEU A 88 -11.49 -5.37 -6.46
N VAL A 89 -10.30 -5.93 -6.24
CA VAL A 89 -10.02 -6.90 -5.18
C VAL A 89 -8.95 -6.31 -4.24
N PRO A 90 -9.33 -5.75 -3.08
CA PRO A 90 -8.37 -5.28 -2.10
C PRO A 90 -7.70 -6.47 -1.40
N ILE A 91 -6.37 -6.42 -1.26
CA ILE A 91 -5.56 -7.41 -0.54
C ILE A 91 -4.76 -6.66 0.51
N ARG A 92 -5.11 -6.87 1.78
CA ARG A 92 -4.37 -6.29 2.89
C ARG A 92 -3.13 -7.12 3.19
N LEU A 93 -1.98 -6.44 3.21
CA LEU A 93 -0.74 -6.99 3.75
C LEU A 93 -0.66 -6.65 5.25
N SER A 94 -0.35 -7.64 6.06
CA SER A 94 -0.09 -7.44 7.49
C SER A 94 1.16 -8.22 7.89
N ASP A 95 2.01 -7.58 8.67
CA ASP A 95 3.16 -8.23 9.28
C ASP A 95 2.84 -8.53 10.75
N PRO A 96 2.74 -9.81 11.16
CA PRO A 96 2.51 -10.16 12.56
C PRO A 96 3.56 -9.59 13.52
N GLY A 97 4.80 -9.36 13.03
CA GLY A 97 5.89 -8.79 13.82
C GLY A 97 5.67 -7.31 14.19
N THR A 98 4.84 -6.59 13.43
CA THR A 98 4.50 -5.19 13.71
C THR A 98 3.17 -5.04 14.47
N ALA A 99 2.40 -6.12 14.61
CA ALA A 99 1.09 -6.07 15.26
C ALA A 99 1.15 -5.93 16.80
N THR A 100 2.30 -6.24 17.42
CA THR A 100 2.46 -6.14 18.87
C THR A 100 3.84 -5.64 19.24
N LEU A 101 3.89 -4.72 20.21
CA LEU A 101 5.18 -4.29 20.78
C LEU A 101 5.69 -5.32 21.81
N PRO A 102 6.94 -5.79 21.68
CA PRO A 102 7.56 -6.66 22.69
C PRO A 102 7.83 -5.88 23.98
N ASP A 103 7.75 -6.55 25.12
CA ASP A 103 8.11 -5.98 26.42
C ASP A 103 9.64 -5.97 26.61
N VAL A 104 10.30 -4.91 26.11
CA VAL A 104 11.76 -4.76 26.12
C VAL A 104 12.22 -3.43 26.75
N GLY A 105 11.31 -2.72 27.42
CA GLY A 105 11.60 -1.41 28.00
C GLY A 105 11.58 -0.30 26.94
N LEU A 106 12.63 0.49 26.86
CA LEU A 106 12.69 1.59 25.88
C LEU A 106 13.05 1.07 24.49
N LEU A 107 12.14 1.27 23.54
CA LEU A 107 12.30 0.88 22.15
C LEU A 107 12.29 2.13 21.25
N SER A 108 13.24 2.21 20.32
CA SER A 108 13.23 3.25 19.28
C SER A 108 12.49 2.71 18.05
N LEU A 109 11.31 3.23 17.82
CA LEU A 109 10.53 2.97 16.60
C LEU A 109 10.89 4.00 15.56
N ALA A 110 11.14 3.56 14.34
CA ALA A 110 11.32 4.43 13.18
C ALA A 110 10.10 4.30 12.29
N ASP A 111 9.50 5.43 11.97
CA ASP A 111 8.46 5.51 10.96
C ASP A 111 9.11 5.30 9.57
N PRO A 112 8.75 4.26 8.82
CA PRO A 112 9.36 3.97 7.55
C PRO A 112 9.04 5.02 6.47
N GLU A 113 7.93 5.76 6.61
CA GLU A 113 7.52 6.75 5.63
C GLU A 113 8.19 8.10 5.86
N THR A 114 8.23 8.57 7.11
CA THR A 114 8.79 9.87 7.46
C THR A 114 10.25 9.81 7.88
N GLY A 115 10.73 8.63 8.32
CA GLY A 115 12.05 8.42 8.91
C GLY A 115 12.19 8.99 10.33
N LEU A 116 11.11 9.53 10.91
CA LEU A 116 11.08 10.01 12.28
C LEU A 116 11.27 8.85 13.27
N ARG A 117 12.00 9.12 14.33
CA ARG A 117 12.21 8.14 15.41
C ARG A 117 11.49 8.58 16.65
N HIS A 118 10.70 7.68 17.20
CA HIS A 118 10.00 7.85 18.47
C HIS A 118 10.55 6.85 19.49
N ILE A 119 10.90 7.34 20.68
CA ILE A 119 11.27 6.45 21.78
C ILE A 119 10.00 6.14 22.57
N VAL A 120 9.65 4.87 22.63
CA VAL A 120 8.44 4.36 23.28
C VAL A 120 8.84 3.44 24.41
N ASN A 121 8.22 3.61 25.59
CA ASN A 121 8.43 2.69 26.70
C ASN A 121 7.49 1.49 26.57
N THR A 122 8.00 0.40 26.00
CA THR A 122 7.25 -0.83 25.81
C THR A 122 7.10 -1.67 27.08
N GLY A 123 7.78 -1.28 28.19
CA GLY A 123 7.52 -1.86 29.53
C GLY A 123 6.16 -1.45 30.10
N ASP A 124 5.57 -0.34 29.62
CA ASP A 124 4.22 0.08 30.03
C ASP A 124 3.17 -0.68 29.21
N GLU A 125 2.35 -1.48 29.89
CA GLU A 125 1.27 -2.25 29.27
C GLU A 125 0.24 -1.37 28.55
N ARG A 126 -0.02 -0.17 29.03
CA ARG A 126 -0.96 0.77 28.39
C ARG A 126 -0.47 1.16 27.01
N VAL A 127 0.83 1.41 26.87
CA VAL A 127 1.47 1.74 25.59
C VAL A 127 1.36 0.55 24.62
N ARG A 128 1.64 -0.67 25.09
CA ARG A 128 1.50 -1.86 24.24
C ARG A 128 0.06 -2.10 23.77
N ARG A 129 -0.93 -1.85 24.64
CA ARG A 129 -2.36 -1.99 24.29
C ARG A 129 -2.85 -0.92 23.32
N GLN A 130 -2.29 0.28 23.36
CA GLN A 130 -2.66 1.37 22.45
C GLN A 130 -2.09 1.15 21.05
N TYR A 131 -1.01 0.38 20.96
CA TYR A 131 -0.36 0.07 19.67
C TYR A 131 -1.01 -1.13 18.96
N ALA A 132 -1.59 -2.08 19.67
CA ALA A 132 -2.25 -3.27 19.15
C ALA A 132 -3.67 -2.96 18.65
#